data_b1aaeffe941b24934c44080ac996edd8
#
_entry.id   b1aaeffe941b24934c44080ac996edd8
#
_cell.length_a   1.000
_cell.length_b   1.000
_cell.length_c   1.000
_cell.angle_alpha   90.00
_cell.angle_beta   90.00
_cell.angle_gamma   90.00
#
_symmetry.space_group_name_H-M   'P 1'
#
loop_
_entity.id
_entity.type
_entity.pdbx_description
1 polymer ?
#
loop_
_entity_poly.entity_id
_entity_poly.type
_entity_poly.pdbx_seq_one_letter_code
_entity_poly.pdbx_strand_id
1 'polypeptide(L)'
;MNFNLAKYTAIAAVTIMSFSCNDKAKEAETSEAETVAVSETTGIDFTVDTTSSKIEWKGFKPTSHHFGTVSIDEGSFKVNNGTIESGMFIIDMNSIAVNDLEGNRKANLENHLMGTVEGKEGDFFNVREYPTATFEITEFSKGDDGKTLLSGNLNLKGKKNNITIPVNINENGENVVLESEPFTIDRTKWDVNFGSKSIFDNLGDNFINDDIELKITINANKA
;
A
#
# COMPACT_ATOMS: atom_id res chain seq x y z
N MET A 1 -5.64 -23.08 76.17
CA MET A 1 -5.35 -23.64 74.83
C MET A 1 -5.82 -22.61 73.82
N ASN A 2 -4.91 -21.69 73.40
CA ASN A 2 -5.30 -20.52 72.57
C ASN A 2 -4.90 -20.86 71.10
N PHE A 3 -5.90 -20.95 70.24
CA PHE A 3 -5.70 -21.10 68.79
C PHE A 3 -5.64 -19.67 68.15
N ASN A 4 -4.47 -19.29 67.65
CA ASN A 4 -4.30 -18.11 66.82
C ASN A 4 -4.66 -18.45 65.36
N LEU A 5 -5.73 -17.86 64.85
CA LEU A 5 -6.15 -17.93 63.48
C LEU A 5 -5.47 -16.87 62.65
N ALA A 6 -4.42 -17.23 61.93
CA ALA A 6 -3.73 -16.33 60.98
C ALA A 6 -4.60 -16.12 59.73
N LYS A 7 -4.99 -14.87 59.47
CA LYS A 7 -5.73 -14.45 58.26
C LYS A 7 -4.70 -14.21 57.14
N TYR A 8 -4.72 -15.08 56.11
CA TYR A 8 -3.99 -14.83 54.87
C TYR A 8 -4.86 -13.96 53.96
N THR A 9 -4.42 -12.73 53.76
CA THR A 9 -4.99 -11.81 52.77
C THR A 9 -4.30 -12.08 51.42
N ALA A 10 -4.98 -12.73 50.49
CA ALA A 10 -4.48 -12.90 49.13
C ALA A 10 -4.73 -11.60 48.34
N ILE A 11 -3.66 -10.88 48.00
CA ILE A 11 -3.71 -9.75 47.08
C ILE A 11 -3.64 -10.31 45.69
N ALA A 12 -4.78 -10.30 44.98
CA ALA A 12 -4.83 -10.59 43.55
C ALA A 12 -4.32 -9.39 42.77
N ALA A 13 -3.10 -9.47 42.24
CA ALA A 13 -2.56 -8.50 41.30
C ALA A 13 -3.28 -8.66 39.96
N VAL A 14 -4.21 -7.77 39.64
CA VAL A 14 -4.82 -7.66 38.31
C VAL A 14 -3.81 -6.99 37.40
N THR A 15 -3.13 -7.78 36.56
CA THR A 15 -2.27 -7.28 35.51
C THR A 15 -3.17 -6.78 34.37
N ILE A 16 -3.36 -5.47 34.28
CA ILE A 16 -4.03 -4.84 33.15
C ILE A 16 -3.05 -4.89 31.97
N MET A 17 -3.24 -5.83 31.07
CA MET A 17 -2.57 -5.82 29.74
C MET A 17 -3.20 -4.69 28.93
N SER A 18 -2.49 -3.57 28.87
CA SER A 18 -2.79 -2.48 27.95
C SER A 18 -2.51 -3.00 26.51
N PHE A 19 -3.53 -3.45 25.79
CA PHE A 19 -3.45 -3.59 24.35
C PHE A 19 -3.35 -2.17 23.79
N SER A 20 -2.13 -1.72 23.51
CA SER A 20 -1.90 -0.57 22.66
C SER A 20 -2.31 -1.00 21.26
N CYS A 21 -3.51 -0.65 20.82
CA CYS A 21 -3.84 -0.66 19.39
C CYS A 21 -2.92 0.35 18.74
N ASN A 22 -1.92 -0.16 18.03
CA ASN A 22 -1.09 0.67 17.16
C ASN A 22 -1.90 0.85 15.87
N ASP A 23 -2.58 2.00 15.72
CA ASP A 23 -3.43 2.33 14.55
C ASP A 23 -2.61 2.59 13.26
N LYS A 24 -1.32 2.26 13.25
CA LYS A 24 -0.46 2.37 12.07
C LYS A 24 -0.55 1.10 11.23
N ALA A 25 -0.83 1.28 9.94
CA ALA A 25 -0.70 0.20 8.95
C ALA A 25 0.74 -0.36 8.95
N LYS A 26 0.87 -1.67 8.74
CA LYS A 26 2.17 -2.34 8.73
C LYS A 26 2.96 -1.94 7.48
N GLU A 27 4.24 -1.65 7.62
CA GLU A 27 5.11 -1.41 6.47
C GLU A 27 5.26 -2.69 5.64
N ALA A 28 5.11 -2.56 4.31
CA ALA A 28 5.37 -3.63 3.37
C ALA A 28 6.86 -3.98 3.37
N GLU A 29 7.18 -5.25 3.38
CA GLU A 29 8.55 -5.69 3.17
C GLU A 29 9.00 -5.21 1.80
N THR A 30 10.16 -4.54 1.73
CA THR A 30 10.70 -4.00 0.49
C THR A 30 12.09 -4.54 0.27
N SER A 31 12.33 -5.12 -0.92
CA SER A 31 13.61 -5.65 -1.36
C SER A 31 13.98 -5.13 -2.75
N GLU A 32 15.13 -5.56 -3.25
CA GLU A 32 15.48 -5.35 -4.66
C GLU A 32 14.48 -6.07 -5.58
N ALA A 33 14.38 -5.60 -6.84
CA ALA A 33 13.48 -6.20 -7.83
C ALA A 33 13.82 -7.68 -8.06
N GLU A 34 12.79 -8.51 -8.15
CA GLU A 34 12.89 -9.95 -8.32
C GLU A 34 12.45 -10.40 -9.72
N THR A 35 12.68 -11.68 -10.04
CA THR A 35 12.20 -12.26 -11.29
C THR A 35 10.68 -12.30 -11.30
N VAL A 36 10.07 -11.78 -12.36
CA VAL A 36 8.61 -11.80 -12.54
C VAL A 36 8.12 -13.24 -12.68
N ALA A 37 7.02 -13.56 -12.02
CA ALA A 37 6.40 -14.87 -12.09
C ALA A 37 5.90 -15.16 -13.52
N VAL A 38 6.16 -16.35 -13.97
CA VAL A 38 5.68 -16.87 -15.26
C VAL A 38 4.65 -17.95 -14.99
N SER A 39 3.45 -17.74 -15.51
CA SER A 39 2.35 -18.70 -15.34
C SER A 39 2.55 -19.96 -16.17
N GLU A 40 2.19 -21.09 -15.61
CA GLU A 40 1.91 -22.31 -16.35
C GLU A 40 0.64 -22.13 -17.23
N THR A 41 0.53 -22.85 -18.32
CA THR A 41 -0.49 -22.61 -19.37
C THR A 41 -1.93 -23.01 -18.98
N THR A 42 -2.16 -23.56 -17.80
CA THR A 42 -3.45 -24.13 -17.36
C THR A 42 -4.33 -23.20 -16.52
N GLY A 43 -3.86 -22.02 -16.16
CA GLY A 43 -4.62 -21.05 -15.35
C GLY A 43 -5.71 -20.34 -16.17
N ILE A 44 -6.66 -19.73 -15.47
CA ILE A 44 -7.71 -18.89 -16.03
C ILE A 44 -7.24 -17.44 -16.02
N ASP A 45 -7.39 -16.76 -17.16
CA ASP A 45 -7.08 -15.33 -17.28
C ASP A 45 -8.24 -14.48 -16.76
N PHE A 46 -7.88 -13.46 -15.96
CA PHE A 46 -8.79 -12.45 -15.47
C PHE A 46 -8.31 -11.07 -15.91
N THR A 47 -9.25 -10.23 -16.34
CA THR A 47 -9.02 -8.83 -16.71
C THR A 47 -9.60 -7.92 -15.65
N VAL A 48 -8.85 -6.92 -15.24
CA VAL A 48 -9.26 -5.95 -14.22
C VAL A 48 -10.40 -5.08 -14.74
N ASP A 49 -11.45 -4.95 -13.95
CA ASP A 49 -12.46 -3.90 -14.13
C ASP A 49 -11.92 -2.60 -13.52
N THR A 50 -11.38 -1.74 -14.36
CA THR A 50 -10.76 -0.48 -13.96
C THR A 50 -11.75 0.52 -13.40
N THR A 51 -13.06 0.36 -13.65
CA THR A 51 -14.10 1.26 -13.16
C THR A 51 -14.48 1.00 -11.71
N SER A 52 -14.34 -0.23 -11.25
CA SER A 52 -14.65 -0.65 -9.88
C SER A 52 -13.40 -0.96 -9.03
N SER A 53 -12.22 -0.97 -9.67
CA SER A 53 -10.94 -1.13 -8.98
C SER A 53 -10.34 0.22 -8.60
N LYS A 54 -9.61 0.27 -7.49
CA LYS A 54 -9.00 1.51 -7.01
C LYS A 54 -7.79 1.26 -6.11
N ILE A 55 -6.91 2.24 -6.07
CA ILE A 55 -5.85 2.38 -5.07
C ILE A 55 -6.16 3.63 -4.25
N GLU A 56 -6.32 3.47 -2.95
CA GLU A 56 -6.48 4.55 -1.99
C GLU A 56 -5.12 4.87 -1.37
N TRP A 57 -4.78 6.14 -1.24
CA TRP A 57 -3.52 6.59 -0.64
C TRP A 57 -3.76 7.58 0.49
N LYS A 58 -2.82 7.61 1.46
CA LYS A 58 -2.79 8.58 2.55
C LYS A 58 -1.36 8.96 2.87
N GLY A 59 -1.08 10.26 2.83
CA GLY A 59 0.21 10.85 3.17
C GLY A 59 0.10 11.67 4.46
N PHE A 60 1.16 11.67 5.28
CA PHE A 60 1.13 12.20 6.64
C PHE A 60 2.14 13.33 6.83
N LYS A 61 1.75 14.30 7.65
CA LYS A 61 2.59 15.31 8.28
C LYS A 61 2.47 15.17 9.80
N PRO A 62 3.28 15.85 10.61
CA PRO A 62 3.21 15.74 12.08
C PRO A 62 1.82 15.97 12.66
N THR A 63 1.06 16.91 12.11
CA THR A 63 -0.23 17.37 12.66
C THR A 63 -1.40 17.21 11.69
N SER A 64 -1.18 16.67 10.49
CA SER A 64 -2.22 16.55 9.46
C SER A 64 -1.92 15.40 8.50
N HIS A 65 -2.88 15.07 7.69
CA HIS A 65 -2.73 14.13 6.59
C HIS A 65 -3.57 14.58 5.40
N HIS A 66 -3.24 14.08 4.23
CA HIS A 66 -4.06 14.15 3.02
C HIS A 66 -4.30 12.74 2.50
N PHE A 67 -5.44 12.54 1.86
CA PHE A 67 -5.78 11.25 1.28
C PHE A 67 -6.52 11.40 -0.05
N GLY A 68 -6.51 10.33 -0.82
CA GLY A 68 -7.15 10.32 -2.10
C GLY A 68 -7.07 8.97 -2.79
N THR A 69 -7.14 9.00 -4.10
CA THR A 69 -7.14 7.81 -4.95
C THR A 69 -6.21 7.98 -6.15
N VAL A 70 -5.79 6.86 -6.71
CA VAL A 70 -5.19 6.77 -8.03
C VAL A 70 -5.81 5.58 -8.76
N SER A 71 -6.06 5.73 -10.06
CA SER A 71 -6.77 4.74 -10.87
C SER A 71 -5.82 3.70 -11.46
N ILE A 72 -6.35 2.51 -11.68
CA ILE A 72 -5.71 1.48 -12.49
C ILE A 72 -6.16 1.71 -13.93
N ASP A 73 -5.20 1.80 -14.85
CA ASP A 73 -5.44 1.97 -16.28
C ASP A 73 -5.71 0.62 -16.96
N GLU A 74 -4.88 -0.36 -16.62
CA GLU A 74 -4.98 -1.71 -17.17
C GLU A 74 -4.47 -2.73 -16.14
N GLY A 75 -4.97 -3.96 -16.22
CA GLY A 75 -4.45 -5.05 -15.41
C GLY A 75 -5.02 -6.40 -15.83
N SER A 76 -4.17 -7.41 -15.69
CA SER A 76 -4.57 -8.81 -15.89
C SER A 76 -3.74 -9.71 -14.99
N PHE A 77 -4.32 -10.83 -14.63
CA PHE A 77 -3.62 -11.86 -13.87
C PHE A 77 -4.21 -13.24 -14.17
N LYS A 78 -3.40 -14.26 -13.95
CA LYS A 78 -3.79 -15.65 -14.14
C LYS A 78 -3.98 -16.34 -12.81
N VAL A 79 -5.10 -17.06 -12.70
CA VAL A 79 -5.44 -17.84 -11.50
C VAL A 79 -5.50 -19.33 -11.85
N ASN A 80 -4.88 -20.15 -11.02
CA ASN A 80 -4.92 -21.60 -11.12
C ASN A 80 -5.20 -22.18 -9.73
N ASN A 81 -6.32 -22.91 -9.58
CA ASN A 81 -6.75 -23.53 -8.33
C ASN A 81 -6.75 -22.54 -7.13
N GLY A 82 -7.26 -21.32 -7.33
CA GLY A 82 -7.35 -20.29 -6.29
C GLY A 82 -6.01 -19.62 -5.93
N THR A 83 -4.96 -19.87 -6.71
CA THR A 83 -3.65 -19.23 -6.54
C THR A 83 -3.36 -18.33 -7.74
N ILE A 84 -2.95 -17.09 -7.50
CA ILE A 84 -2.47 -16.22 -8.57
C ILE A 84 -1.07 -16.66 -8.96
N GLU A 85 -0.88 -17.00 -10.24
CA GLU A 85 0.40 -17.48 -10.77
C GLU A 85 1.24 -16.35 -11.35
N SER A 86 0.61 -15.37 -11.98
CA SER A 86 1.28 -14.23 -12.61
C SER A 86 0.30 -13.10 -12.83
N GLY A 87 0.79 -11.90 -13.09
CA GLY A 87 -0.07 -10.75 -13.42
C GLY A 87 0.71 -9.45 -13.48
N MET A 88 0.10 -8.47 -14.12
CA MET A 88 0.62 -7.12 -14.22
C MET A 88 -0.52 -6.11 -14.12
N PHE A 89 -0.22 -4.98 -13.49
CA PHE A 89 -1.12 -3.84 -13.35
C PHE A 89 -0.41 -2.57 -13.78
N ILE A 90 -1.09 -1.74 -14.55
CA ILE A 90 -0.64 -0.40 -14.97
C ILE A 90 -1.50 0.62 -14.23
N ILE A 91 -0.86 1.56 -13.58
CA ILE A 91 -1.48 2.59 -12.74
C ILE A 91 -1.30 3.93 -13.45
N ASP A 92 -2.40 4.65 -13.69
CA ASP A 92 -2.36 5.98 -14.30
C ASP A 92 -1.98 7.03 -13.26
N MET A 93 -0.73 7.49 -13.28
CA MET A 93 -0.24 8.50 -12.34
C MET A 93 -0.83 9.89 -12.61
N ASN A 94 -1.43 10.15 -13.79
CA ASN A 94 -2.16 11.39 -14.05
C ASN A 94 -3.54 11.42 -13.38
N SER A 95 -4.02 10.29 -12.88
CA SER A 95 -5.30 10.15 -12.18
C SER A 95 -5.22 10.45 -10.68
N ILE A 96 -4.06 10.86 -10.15
CA ILE A 96 -3.90 11.20 -8.73
C ILE A 96 -4.95 12.23 -8.33
N ALA A 97 -5.85 11.86 -7.43
CA ALA A 97 -6.92 12.70 -6.93
C ALA A 97 -6.79 12.86 -5.41
N VAL A 98 -7.06 14.08 -4.93
CA VAL A 98 -7.12 14.44 -3.50
C VAL A 98 -8.58 14.48 -3.09
N ASN A 99 -8.98 13.78 -2.02
CA ASN A 99 -10.38 13.61 -1.64
C ASN A 99 -10.77 14.36 -0.34
N ASP A 100 -9.81 14.94 0.37
CA ASP A 100 -10.02 15.70 1.61
C ASP A 100 -9.94 17.22 1.44
N LEU A 101 -9.73 17.70 0.22
CA LEU A 101 -9.67 19.12 -0.12
C LEU A 101 -10.65 19.47 -1.26
N GLU A 102 -10.98 20.75 -1.37
CA GLU A 102 -11.85 21.28 -2.42
C GLU A 102 -11.27 22.52 -3.10
N GLY A 103 -11.75 22.83 -4.29
CA GLY A 103 -11.41 24.03 -5.05
C GLY A 103 -9.91 24.17 -5.31
N ASN A 104 -9.38 25.37 -5.17
CA ASN A 104 -7.98 25.68 -5.48
C ASN A 104 -6.98 24.91 -4.59
N ARG A 105 -7.35 24.59 -3.35
CA ARG A 105 -6.45 23.82 -2.47
C ARG A 105 -6.27 22.40 -2.97
N LYS A 106 -7.35 21.76 -3.43
CA LYS A 106 -7.33 20.45 -4.07
C LYS A 106 -6.43 20.48 -5.31
N ALA A 107 -6.73 21.35 -6.26
CA ALA A 107 -5.99 21.47 -7.51
C ALA A 107 -4.49 21.77 -7.29
N ASN A 108 -4.16 22.63 -6.32
CA ASN A 108 -2.78 22.95 -6.01
C ASN A 108 -2.00 21.73 -5.46
N LEU A 109 -2.62 20.91 -4.60
CA LEU A 109 -1.99 19.72 -4.08
C LEU A 109 -1.85 18.64 -5.16
N GLU A 110 -2.90 18.40 -5.95
CA GLU A 110 -2.84 17.46 -7.07
C GLU A 110 -1.75 17.84 -8.07
N ASN A 111 -1.69 19.11 -8.49
CA ASN A 111 -0.64 19.59 -9.39
C ASN A 111 0.77 19.44 -8.80
N HIS A 112 0.94 19.65 -7.49
CA HIS A 112 2.23 19.47 -6.83
C HIS A 112 2.62 17.99 -6.75
N LEU A 113 1.70 17.10 -6.38
CA LEU A 113 1.92 15.65 -6.37
C LEU A 113 2.28 15.12 -7.76
N MET A 114 1.56 15.57 -8.78
CA MET A 114 1.83 15.19 -10.17
C MET A 114 3.10 15.81 -10.76
N GLY A 115 3.70 16.84 -10.12
CA GLY A 115 4.87 17.54 -10.65
C GLY A 115 4.52 18.37 -11.88
N THR A 116 3.34 18.97 -11.95
CA THR A 116 2.91 19.84 -13.05
C THR A 116 3.12 21.33 -12.76
N VAL A 117 3.59 21.66 -11.55
CA VAL A 117 3.97 23.02 -11.14
C VAL A 117 5.39 23.31 -11.61
N GLU A 118 5.58 24.44 -12.34
CA GLU A 118 6.88 24.86 -12.85
C GLU A 118 7.93 24.98 -11.72
N GLY A 119 9.10 24.37 -11.93
CA GLY A 119 10.22 24.34 -11.00
C GLY A 119 10.04 23.37 -9.80
N LYS A 120 8.96 22.55 -9.80
CA LYS A 120 8.66 21.54 -8.77
C LYS A 120 8.38 20.15 -9.35
N GLU A 121 8.77 19.91 -10.59
CA GLU A 121 8.48 18.69 -11.32
C GLU A 121 9.02 17.45 -10.62
N GLY A 122 10.21 17.56 -10.03
CA GLY A 122 10.88 16.47 -9.33
C GLY A 122 10.47 16.24 -7.88
N ASP A 123 9.65 17.14 -7.29
CA ASP A 123 9.30 17.08 -5.85
C ASP A 123 8.62 15.76 -5.48
N PHE A 124 7.66 15.30 -6.31
CA PHE A 124 6.94 14.05 -6.07
C PHE A 124 7.03 13.11 -7.28
N PHE A 125 5.93 12.86 -7.98
CA PHE A 125 5.82 11.75 -8.94
C PHE A 125 6.25 12.10 -10.36
N ASN A 126 6.34 13.41 -10.73
CA ASN A 126 6.78 13.86 -12.06
C ASN A 126 6.08 13.11 -13.21
N VAL A 127 4.75 13.16 -13.24
CA VAL A 127 3.93 12.36 -14.16
C VAL A 127 4.16 12.68 -15.65
N ARG A 128 4.78 13.80 -15.97
CA ARG A 128 5.18 14.13 -17.35
C ARG A 128 6.28 13.21 -17.86
N GLU A 129 7.18 12.80 -16.98
CA GLU A 129 8.28 11.86 -17.27
C GLU A 129 7.88 10.41 -16.96
N TYR A 130 7.10 10.23 -15.90
CA TYR A 130 6.65 8.91 -15.41
C TYR A 130 5.11 8.88 -15.35
N PRO A 131 4.42 8.81 -16.51
CA PRO A 131 2.94 8.88 -16.57
C PRO A 131 2.26 7.66 -15.96
N THR A 132 2.99 6.54 -15.84
CA THR A 132 2.47 5.29 -15.27
C THR A 132 3.40 4.75 -14.20
N ALA A 133 2.81 4.06 -13.21
CA ALA A 133 3.51 3.10 -12.37
C ALA A 133 3.06 1.69 -12.77
N THR A 134 3.89 0.67 -12.50
CA THR A 134 3.54 -0.73 -12.79
C THR A 134 3.78 -1.61 -11.58
N PHE A 135 2.94 -2.64 -11.43
CA PHE A 135 3.16 -3.70 -10.46
C PHE A 135 3.13 -5.05 -11.18
N GLU A 136 4.27 -5.77 -11.15
CA GLU A 136 4.45 -7.07 -11.78
C GLU A 136 4.58 -8.14 -10.70
N ILE A 137 3.67 -9.12 -10.67
CA ILE A 137 3.64 -10.18 -9.66
C ILE A 137 4.90 -11.04 -9.77
N THR A 138 5.55 -11.28 -8.63
CA THR A 138 6.71 -12.16 -8.52
C THR A 138 6.40 -13.43 -7.74
N GLU A 139 5.53 -13.34 -6.71
CA GLU A 139 5.17 -14.50 -5.90
C GLU A 139 3.77 -14.32 -5.28
N PHE A 140 3.13 -15.46 -5.04
CA PHE A 140 1.90 -15.58 -4.25
C PHE A 140 2.06 -16.73 -3.26
N SER A 141 2.11 -16.41 -1.98
CA SER A 141 2.49 -17.36 -0.93
C SER A 141 1.59 -17.28 0.31
N LYS A 142 1.87 -18.11 1.29
CA LYS A 142 1.26 -18.06 2.62
C LYS A 142 2.29 -17.60 3.64
N GLY A 143 1.96 -16.58 4.40
CA GLY A 143 2.75 -16.16 5.54
C GLY A 143 2.65 -17.12 6.73
N ASP A 144 3.55 -16.97 7.68
CA ASP A 144 3.59 -17.80 8.91
C ASP A 144 2.32 -17.63 9.77
N ASP A 145 1.64 -16.50 9.67
CA ASP A 145 0.35 -16.20 10.32
C ASP A 145 -0.87 -16.75 9.56
N GLY A 146 -0.62 -17.45 8.44
CA GLY A 146 -1.65 -18.02 7.56
C GLY A 146 -2.28 -17.04 6.58
N LYS A 147 -1.88 -15.76 6.60
CA LYS A 147 -2.33 -14.76 5.63
C LYS A 147 -1.78 -15.07 4.24
N THR A 148 -2.52 -14.69 3.24
CA THR A 148 -2.04 -14.74 1.87
C THR A 148 -1.18 -13.51 1.60
N LEU A 149 -0.01 -13.73 1.04
CA LEU A 149 0.95 -12.70 0.67
C LEU A 149 1.06 -12.60 -0.83
N LEU A 150 1.02 -11.38 -1.35
CA LEU A 150 1.28 -11.05 -2.74
C LEU A 150 2.57 -10.25 -2.80
N SER A 151 3.57 -10.79 -3.49
CA SER A 151 4.82 -10.10 -3.78
C SER A 151 4.86 -9.65 -5.22
N GLY A 152 5.42 -8.47 -5.47
CA GLY A 152 5.56 -7.96 -6.82
C GLY A 152 6.51 -6.79 -6.93
N ASN A 153 7.03 -6.60 -8.13
CA ASN A 153 7.89 -5.48 -8.46
C ASN A 153 7.04 -4.22 -8.71
N LEU A 154 7.10 -3.28 -7.82
CA LEU A 154 6.54 -1.94 -8.00
C LEU A 154 7.58 -1.04 -8.68
N ASN A 155 7.30 -0.62 -9.91
CA ASN A 155 8.04 0.43 -10.59
C ASN A 155 7.28 1.75 -10.42
N LEU A 156 7.84 2.66 -9.67
CA LEU A 156 7.28 3.98 -9.38
C LEU A 156 8.37 5.03 -9.64
N LYS A 157 8.04 6.09 -10.37
CA LYS A 157 8.99 7.16 -10.73
C LYS A 157 10.30 6.61 -11.36
N GLY A 158 10.18 5.55 -12.19
CA GLY A 158 11.30 4.92 -12.89
C GLY A 158 12.19 4.01 -12.04
N LYS A 159 11.90 3.85 -10.74
CA LYS A 159 12.65 2.98 -9.84
C LYS A 159 11.84 1.74 -9.48
N LYS A 160 12.45 0.58 -9.58
CA LYS A 160 11.80 -0.72 -9.37
C LYS A 160 12.31 -1.38 -8.10
N ASN A 161 11.40 -1.67 -7.16
CA ASN A 161 11.67 -2.48 -5.97
C ASN A 161 10.57 -3.53 -5.82
N ASN A 162 10.88 -4.66 -5.20
CA ASN A 162 9.88 -5.65 -4.82
C ASN A 162 9.22 -5.24 -3.51
N ILE A 163 7.90 -5.44 -3.41
CA ILE A 163 7.13 -5.29 -2.17
C ILE A 163 6.29 -6.53 -1.92
N THR A 164 6.12 -6.88 -0.64
CA THR A 164 5.25 -7.98 -0.20
C THR A 164 4.15 -7.43 0.70
N ILE A 165 2.90 -7.69 0.33
CA ILE A 165 1.71 -7.18 1.00
C ILE A 165 0.72 -8.30 1.34
N PRO A 166 0.03 -8.25 2.49
CA PRO A 166 -1.04 -9.17 2.81
C PRO A 166 -2.29 -8.84 2.00
N VAL A 167 -2.89 -9.86 1.40
CA VAL A 167 -4.10 -9.74 0.59
C VAL A 167 -5.14 -10.78 0.95
N ASN A 168 -6.42 -10.43 0.71
CA ASN A 168 -7.52 -11.35 0.70
C ASN A 168 -8.00 -11.54 -0.74
N ILE A 169 -8.28 -12.77 -1.14
CA ILE A 169 -8.79 -13.10 -2.46
C ILE A 169 -10.10 -13.84 -2.30
N ASN A 170 -11.10 -13.38 -3.04
CA ASN A 170 -12.40 -14.03 -3.15
C ASN A 170 -12.69 -14.31 -4.62
N GLU A 171 -12.72 -15.58 -5.00
CA GLU A 171 -13.01 -16.06 -6.35
C GLU A 171 -14.38 -16.76 -6.34
N ASN A 172 -15.24 -16.43 -7.29
CA ASN A 172 -16.54 -17.07 -7.49
C ASN A 172 -16.71 -17.73 -8.87
N GLY A 173 -15.60 -18.00 -9.57
CA GLY A 173 -15.55 -18.67 -10.86
C GLY A 173 -15.63 -17.72 -12.07
N GLU A 174 -16.39 -16.63 -11.99
CA GLU A 174 -16.51 -15.63 -13.06
C GLU A 174 -15.80 -14.32 -12.69
N ASN A 175 -15.68 -14.04 -11.40
CA ASN A 175 -15.08 -12.81 -10.87
C ASN A 175 -14.07 -13.14 -9.78
N VAL A 176 -13.06 -12.30 -9.68
CA VAL A 176 -12.10 -12.29 -8.58
C VAL A 176 -12.08 -10.91 -7.95
N VAL A 177 -12.17 -10.87 -6.63
CA VAL A 177 -11.93 -9.66 -5.83
C VAL A 177 -10.66 -9.89 -5.01
N LEU A 178 -9.65 -9.00 -5.21
CA LEU A 178 -8.44 -8.96 -4.42
C LEU A 178 -8.43 -7.67 -3.62
N GLU A 179 -8.28 -7.78 -2.30
CA GLU A 179 -8.20 -6.64 -1.40
C GLU A 179 -6.96 -6.73 -0.52
N SER A 180 -6.17 -5.66 -0.46
CA SER A 180 -5.12 -5.57 0.55
C SER A 180 -5.68 -5.13 1.91
N GLU A 181 -5.04 -5.56 3.01
CA GLU A 181 -5.11 -4.77 4.24
C GLU A 181 -4.43 -3.40 3.99
N PRO A 182 -4.71 -2.34 4.78
CA PRO A 182 -3.91 -1.14 4.73
C PRO A 182 -2.43 -1.47 5.04
N PHE A 183 -1.52 -0.96 4.21
CA PHE A 183 -0.07 -1.13 4.38
C PHE A 183 0.64 0.18 4.06
N THR A 184 1.88 0.35 4.51
CA THR A 184 2.70 1.51 4.14
C THR A 184 3.88 1.10 3.27
N ILE A 185 4.31 2.04 2.44
CA ILE A 185 5.60 2.00 1.73
C ILE A 185 6.42 3.23 2.08
N ASP A 186 7.73 3.06 2.25
CA ASP A 186 8.66 4.18 2.34
C ASP A 186 8.92 4.74 0.93
N ARG A 187 8.33 5.92 0.64
CA ARG A 187 8.38 6.58 -0.67
C ARG A 187 9.81 6.95 -1.10
N THR A 188 10.72 7.13 -0.16
CA THR A 188 12.11 7.49 -0.47
C THR A 188 12.85 6.37 -1.20
N LYS A 189 12.41 5.13 -1.05
CA LYS A 189 12.91 3.98 -1.81
C LYS A 189 12.64 4.09 -3.32
N TRP A 190 11.75 5.00 -3.73
CA TRP A 190 11.45 5.34 -5.14
C TRP A 190 11.81 6.80 -5.48
N ASP A 191 12.75 7.40 -4.76
CA ASP A 191 13.25 8.77 -5.00
C ASP A 191 12.15 9.85 -4.94
N VAL A 192 11.07 9.61 -4.20
CA VAL A 192 10.04 10.60 -3.86
C VAL A 192 10.45 11.26 -2.54
N ASN A 193 11.37 12.22 -2.62
CA ASN A 193 12.14 12.70 -1.47
C ASN A 193 11.65 14.02 -0.86
N PHE A 194 10.76 14.76 -1.53
CA PHE A 194 10.33 16.09 -1.09
C PHE A 194 9.84 16.10 0.36
N GLY A 195 10.43 16.98 1.17
CA GLY A 195 10.08 17.16 2.56
C GLY A 195 10.37 15.95 3.47
N SER A 196 11.16 14.97 3.03
CA SER A 196 11.58 13.83 3.85
C SER A 196 12.62 14.27 4.90
N LYS A 197 12.35 13.96 6.17
CA LYS A 197 13.33 14.23 7.25
C LYS A 197 14.48 13.23 7.29
N SER A 198 14.37 12.09 6.61
CA SER A 198 15.45 11.11 6.46
C SER A 198 16.47 11.55 5.41
N ILE A 199 16.08 12.45 4.50
CA ILE A 199 16.90 12.95 3.40
C ILE A 199 17.38 14.38 3.65
N PHE A 200 16.54 15.23 4.27
CA PHE A 200 16.83 16.65 4.47
C PHE A 200 16.83 17.03 5.95
N ASP A 201 17.85 17.77 6.37
CA ASP A 201 17.95 18.36 7.69
C ASP A 201 17.11 19.64 7.83
N ASN A 202 16.84 20.04 9.06
CA ASN A 202 16.28 21.35 9.43
C ASN A 202 14.85 21.64 8.91
N LEU A 203 14.05 20.63 8.61
CA LEU A 203 12.65 20.79 8.19
C LEU A 203 11.72 21.22 9.33
N GLY A 204 12.13 21.06 10.60
CA GLY A 204 11.28 21.28 11.75
C GLY A 204 9.99 20.45 11.65
N ASP A 205 8.85 21.08 11.99
CA ASP A 205 7.52 20.44 11.89
C ASP A 205 6.90 20.50 10.48
N ASN A 206 7.68 20.92 9.46
CA ASN A 206 7.21 20.98 8.07
C ASN A 206 7.52 19.71 7.27
N PHE A 207 8.10 18.69 7.89
CA PHE A 207 8.40 17.45 7.18
C PHE A 207 7.14 16.70 6.74
N ILE A 208 7.30 15.87 5.73
CA ILE A 208 6.32 14.90 5.27
C ILE A 208 6.85 13.52 5.62
N ASN A 209 6.05 12.67 6.25
CA ASN A 209 6.45 11.30 6.57
C ASN A 209 6.93 10.58 5.31
N ASP A 210 7.92 9.71 5.50
CA ASP A 210 8.41 8.88 4.40
C ASP A 210 7.41 7.78 4.04
N ASP A 211 6.61 7.34 5.01
CA ASP A 211 5.53 6.38 4.81
C ASP A 211 4.35 7.00 4.05
N ILE A 212 3.92 6.32 3.00
CA ILE A 212 2.61 6.48 2.35
C ILE A 212 1.78 5.22 2.68
N GLU A 213 0.60 5.40 3.27
CA GLU A 213 -0.35 4.32 3.49
C GLU A 213 -1.15 4.08 2.21
N LEU A 214 -1.30 2.82 1.85
CA LEU A 214 -2.03 2.36 0.67
C LEU A 214 -3.07 1.32 1.06
N LYS A 215 -4.18 1.31 0.33
CA LYS A 215 -5.16 0.21 0.32
C LYS A 215 -5.59 -0.05 -1.12
N ILE A 216 -5.57 -1.31 -1.52
CA ILE A 216 -5.82 -1.73 -2.90
C ILE A 216 -7.08 -2.58 -2.94
N THR A 217 -7.98 -2.28 -3.87
CA THR A 217 -9.13 -3.11 -4.21
C THR A 217 -9.12 -3.35 -5.71
N ILE A 218 -9.00 -4.61 -6.12
CA ILE A 218 -9.05 -5.04 -7.51
C ILE A 218 -10.29 -5.90 -7.70
N ASN A 219 -11.12 -5.52 -8.64
CA ASN A 219 -12.21 -6.34 -9.16
C ASN A 219 -11.81 -6.79 -10.56
N ALA A 220 -11.93 -8.06 -10.85
CA ALA A 220 -11.55 -8.61 -12.15
C ALA A 220 -12.57 -9.63 -12.61
N ASN A 221 -12.78 -9.68 -13.93
CA ASN A 221 -13.68 -10.59 -14.58
C ASN A 221 -12.87 -11.59 -15.42
N LYS A 222 -13.37 -12.80 -15.51
CA LYS A 222 -12.81 -13.82 -16.40
C LYS A 222 -12.74 -13.29 -17.83
N ALA A 223 -11.58 -13.43 -18.46
CA ALA A 223 -11.30 -12.96 -19.80
C ALA A 223 -11.98 -13.81 -20.88
#